data_fe347d3d694eb30bab3dde4848421ffc
#
_entry.id   fe347d3d694eb30bab3dde4848421ffc
#
_cell.length_a   1.000
_cell.length_b   1.000
_cell.length_c   1.000
_cell.angle_alpha   90.00
_cell.angle_beta   90.00
_cell.angle_gamma   90.00
#
_symmetry.space_group_name_H-M   'P 1'
#
loop_
_entity.id
_entity.type
_entity.pdbx_description
1 polymer ?
#
loop_
_entity_poly.entity_id
_entity_poly.type
_entity_poly.pdbx_seq_one_letter_code
_entity_poly.pdbx_strand_id
1 'polypeptide(L)'
;QCYEPGVTVNIQAVLPDGSVKDIIKTDIPQANSQDNKPFTLACSDVYGVNKYRISIVNKHNMSLSSLLLYSAARKNNWESEAGWTLRSIERNGAFPTQDKKAFIDIDQIQDISSFMDKDGNLNWTVPAGKWTILRIGHVNTGQKNSPAPPEGTGWECNKFAPSGAEAQFDGYIGRLIKNNGVLADGLLNGMLIDSWECYTQTWTDNMENEFKR
;
A
#
# COMPACT_ATOMS: atom_id res chain seq x y z
N GLN A 1 2.58 2.77 -17.29
CA GLN A 1 2.46 1.31 -17.53
C GLN A 1 1.00 1.01 -17.84
N CYS A 2 0.73 0.52 -19.05
CA CYS A 2 -0.60 0.03 -19.39
C CYS A 2 -0.79 -1.32 -18.71
N TYR A 3 -1.66 -1.38 -17.72
CA TYR A 3 -2.07 -2.65 -17.13
C TYR A 3 -3.11 -3.27 -18.05
N GLU A 4 -2.84 -4.44 -18.58
CA GLU A 4 -3.88 -5.19 -19.25
C GLU A 4 -4.88 -5.72 -18.22
N PRO A 5 -6.19 -5.63 -18.46
CA PRO A 5 -7.17 -6.27 -17.60
C PRO A 5 -6.96 -7.79 -17.66
N GLY A 6 -6.52 -8.37 -16.53
CA GLY A 6 -6.24 -9.81 -16.45
C GLY A 6 -7.47 -10.61 -16.11
N VAL A 7 -8.32 -10.07 -15.26
CA VAL A 7 -9.47 -10.77 -14.68
C VAL A 7 -10.64 -9.81 -14.56
N THR A 8 -11.79 -10.23 -15.08
CA THR A 8 -13.07 -9.56 -14.82
C THR A 8 -13.80 -10.31 -13.70
N VAL A 9 -14.15 -9.61 -12.63
CA VAL A 9 -14.95 -10.13 -11.53
C VAL A 9 -16.31 -9.47 -11.56
N ASN A 10 -17.35 -10.29 -11.55
CA ASN A 10 -18.74 -9.86 -11.40
C ASN A 10 -19.35 -10.52 -10.17
N ILE A 11 -19.80 -9.71 -9.21
CA ILE A 11 -20.48 -10.16 -8.00
C ILE A 11 -21.92 -9.67 -8.04
N GLN A 12 -22.84 -10.59 -7.89
CA GLN A 12 -24.28 -10.36 -7.89
C GLN A 12 -24.90 -10.89 -6.60
N ALA A 13 -25.83 -10.17 -6.04
CA ALA A 13 -26.71 -10.67 -4.99
C ALA A 13 -27.83 -11.50 -5.59
N VAL A 14 -28.14 -12.65 -5.00
CA VAL A 14 -29.33 -13.46 -5.35
C VAL A 14 -30.42 -13.09 -4.37
N LEU A 15 -31.46 -12.44 -4.88
CA LEU A 15 -32.60 -12.01 -4.08
C LEU A 15 -33.53 -13.19 -3.70
N PRO A 16 -34.39 -13.03 -2.70
CA PRO A 16 -35.29 -14.11 -2.26
C PRO A 16 -36.23 -14.66 -3.35
N ASP A 17 -36.59 -13.85 -4.34
CA ASP A 17 -37.39 -14.23 -5.50
C ASP A 17 -36.58 -14.94 -6.60
N GLY A 18 -35.28 -15.15 -6.39
CA GLY A 18 -34.38 -15.78 -7.33
C GLY A 18 -33.81 -14.84 -8.38
N SER A 19 -34.25 -13.59 -8.44
CA SER A 19 -33.63 -12.57 -9.30
C SER A 19 -32.23 -12.20 -8.82
N VAL A 20 -31.46 -11.57 -9.68
CA VAL A 20 -30.08 -11.14 -9.36
C VAL A 20 -29.93 -9.64 -9.48
N LYS A 21 -29.18 -9.06 -8.57
CA LYS A 21 -28.82 -7.64 -8.58
C LYS A 21 -27.29 -7.52 -8.64
N ASP A 22 -26.78 -6.74 -9.58
CA ASP A 22 -25.35 -6.47 -9.65
C ASP A 22 -24.88 -5.67 -8.43
N ILE A 23 -23.84 -6.17 -7.78
CA ILE A 23 -23.16 -5.50 -6.68
C ILE A 23 -21.94 -4.75 -7.20
N ILE A 24 -21.09 -5.46 -7.94
CA ILE A 24 -19.91 -4.88 -8.55
C ILE A 24 -19.49 -5.71 -9.77
N LYS A 25 -19.11 -5.01 -10.82
CA LYS A 25 -18.40 -5.59 -11.95
C LYS A 25 -17.16 -4.75 -12.20
N THR A 26 -16.00 -5.38 -12.15
CA THR A 26 -14.72 -4.68 -12.26
C THR A 26 -13.64 -5.57 -12.87
N ASP A 27 -12.64 -4.92 -13.43
CA ASP A 27 -11.45 -5.60 -13.92
C ASP A 27 -10.35 -5.47 -12.86
N ILE A 28 -9.73 -6.59 -12.53
CA ILE A 28 -8.58 -6.66 -11.65
C ILE A 28 -7.33 -6.71 -12.53
N PRO A 29 -6.42 -5.74 -12.43
CA PRO A 29 -5.21 -5.74 -13.22
C PRO A 29 -4.32 -6.92 -12.85
N GLN A 30 -3.74 -7.55 -13.86
CA GLN A 30 -2.76 -8.61 -13.70
C GLN A 30 -1.37 -8.06 -14.04
N ALA A 31 -0.54 -7.94 -13.02
CA ALA A 31 0.86 -7.56 -13.14
C ALA A 31 1.64 -8.17 -11.98
N ASN A 32 2.89 -8.52 -12.19
CA ASN A 32 3.75 -9.10 -11.15
C ASN A 32 3.82 -8.24 -9.87
N SER A 33 3.74 -6.92 -10.03
CA SER A 33 3.71 -5.98 -8.90
C SER A 33 2.43 -6.04 -8.07
N GLN A 34 1.40 -6.75 -8.54
CA GLN A 34 0.11 -6.93 -7.88
C GLN A 34 -0.05 -8.34 -7.26
N ASP A 35 0.89 -9.23 -7.52
CA ASP A 35 0.85 -10.59 -6.99
C ASP A 35 0.87 -10.58 -5.45
N ASN A 36 0.01 -11.41 -4.87
CA ASN A 36 -0.18 -11.49 -3.41
C ASN A 36 -0.56 -10.16 -2.73
N LYS A 37 -1.10 -9.21 -3.49
CA LYS A 37 -1.59 -7.95 -2.94
C LYS A 37 -3.12 -7.98 -2.81
N PRO A 38 -3.67 -7.43 -1.71
CA PRO A 38 -5.10 -7.29 -1.57
C PRO A 38 -5.66 -6.29 -2.60
N PHE A 39 -6.91 -6.47 -2.95
CA PHE A 39 -7.66 -5.61 -3.84
C PHE A 39 -9.02 -5.31 -3.21
N THR A 40 -9.12 -4.22 -2.48
CA THR A 40 -10.33 -3.85 -1.76
C THR A 40 -11.19 -2.91 -2.60
N LEU A 41 -12.44 -3.31 -2.80
CA LEU A 41 -13.40 -2.57 -3.61
C LEU A 41 -14.65 -2.28 -2.79
N ALA A 42 -15.15 -1.05 -2.91
CA ALA A 42 -16.46 -0.70 -2.43
C ALA A 42 -17.53 -1.31 -3.34
N CYS A 43 -18.55 -1.89 -2.74
CA CYS A 43 -19.65 -2.52 -3.44
C CYS A 43 -20.95 -1.75 -3.18
N SER A 44 -21.94 -1.92 -4.06
CA SER A 44 -23.28 -1.40 -3.81
C SER A 44 -23.92 -2.10 -2.62
N ASP A 45 -24.66 -1.35 -1.83
CA ASP A 45 -25.39 -1.89 -0.68
C ASP A 45 -26.51 -2.83 -1.12
N VAL A 46 -26.58 -3.96 -0.45
CA VAL A 46 -27.68 -4.92 -0.62
C VAL A 46 -28.07 -5.48 0.74
N TYR A 47 -29.33 -5.42 1.07
CA TYR A 47 -29.88 -5.85 2.35
C TYR A 47 -30.68 -7.14 2.22
N GLY A 48 -30.72 -7.93 3.28
CA GLY A 48 -31.55 -9.15 3.34
C GLY A 48 -31.09 -10.28 2.42
N VAL A 49 -29.83 -10.27 2.02
CA VAL A 49 -29.26 -11.26 1.09
C VAL A 49 -28.22 -12.11 1.81
N ASN A 50 -28.28 -13.41 1.57
CA ASN A 50 -27.34 -14.39 2.09
C ASN A 50 -26.68 -15.27 1.00
N LYS A 51 -27.07 -15.05 -0.25
CA LYS A 51 -26.50 -15.75 -1.41
C LYS A 51 -25.91 -14.76 -2.41
N TYR A 52 -24.77 -15.13 -2.94
CA TYR A 52 -24.06 -14.34 -3.94
C TYR A 52 -23.66 -15.24 -5.11
N ARG A 53 -23.75 -14.69 -6.31
CA ARG A 53 -23.18 -15.29 -7.51
C ARG A 53 -21.91 -14.55 -7.85
N ILE A 54 -20.81 -15.26 -7.94
CA ILE A 54 -19.50 -14.71 -8.28
C ILE A 54 -19.08 -15.34 -9.59
N SER A 55 -18.85 -14.50 -10.59
CA SER A 55 -18.34 -14.89 -11.89
C SER A 55 -16.97 -14.28 -12.09
N ILE A 56 -16.00 -15.11 -12.38
CA ILE A 56 -14.62 -14.71 -12.64
C ILE A 56 -14.25 -15.15 -14.04
N VAL A 57 -13.90 -14.20 -14.88
CA VAL A 57 -13.45 -14.44 -16.25
C VAL A 57 -12.00 -14.00 -16.34
N ASN A 58 -11.12 -14.91 -16.67
CA ASN A 58 -9.69 -14.66 -16.78
C ASN A 58 -9.17 -15.07 -18.16
N LYS A 59 -8.18 -14.35 -18.65
CA LYS A 59 -7.49 -14.65 -19.92
C LYS A 59 -6.31 -15.61 -19.72
N HIS A 60 -5.77 -15.69 -18.53
CA HIS A 60 -4.60 -16.48 -18.18
C HIS A 60 -4.84 -17.24 -16.88
N ASN A 61 -4.02 -18.25 -16.62
CA ASN A 61 -4.08 -18.98 -15.36
C ASN A 61 -3.83 -18.02 -14.19
N MET A 62 -4.69 -18.08 -13.19
CA MET A 62 -4.56 -17.29 -11.97
C MET A 62 -4.84 -18.13 -10.74
N SER A 63 -4.29 -17.75 -9.63
CA SER A 63 -4.65 -18.27 -8.31
C SER A 63 -5.30 -17.15 -7.50
N LEU A 64 -6.42 -17.47 -6.87
CA LEU A 64 -7.10 -16.58 -5.94
C LEU A 64 -6.89 -17.12 -4.53
N SER A 65 -6.13 -16.42 -3.69
CA SER A 65 -5.85 -16.87 -2.32
C SER A 65 -7.05 -16.67 -1.39
N SER A 66 -7.83 -15.61 -1.60
CA SER A 66 -9.05 -15.34 -0.84
C SER A 66 -10.00 -14.42 -1.58
N LEU A 67 -11.30 -14.56 -1.30
CA LEU A 67 -12.35 -13.61 -1.69
C LEU A 67 -13.27 -13.44 -0.49
N LEU A 68 -13.32 -12.22 0.03
CA LEU A 68 -14.06 -11.91 1.24
C LEU A 68 -15.04 -10.79 0.98
N LEU A 69 -16.27 -10.96 1.44
CA LEU A 69 -17.30 -9.93 1.46
C LEU A 69 -17.48 -9.44 2.89
N TYR A 70 -17.42 -8.13 3.06
CA TYR A 70 -17.57 -7.49 4.36
C TYR A 70 -18.86 -6.68 4.39
N SER A 71 -19.61 -6.79 5.48
CA SER A 71 -20.78 -5.97 5.74
C SER A 71 -20.43 -4.58 6.31
N ALA A 72 -19.21 -4.42 6.82
CA ALA A 72 -18.73 -3.15 7.33
C ALA A 72 -18.18 -2.25 6.22
N ALA A 73 -18.32 -0.95 6.40
CA ALA A 73 -17.73 0.03 5.52
C ALA A 73 -16.21 -0.15 5.41
N ARG A 74 -15.69 -0.05 4.19
CA ARG A 74 -14.26 -0.06 3.91
C ARG A 74 -13.94 0.98 2.86
N LYS A 75 -12.77 1.59 2.99
CA LYS A 75 -12.30 2.53 1.98
C LYS A 75 -11.94 1.77 0.70
N ASN A 76 -12.47 2.28 -0.43
CA ASN A 76 -12.16 1.75 -1.74
C ASN A 76 -10.68 1.98 -2.07
N ASN A 77 -10.00 0.96 -2.59
CA ASN A 77 -8.61 1.05 -3.05
C ASN A 77 -7.61 1.59 -1.99
N TRP A 78 -7.86 1.34 -0.72
CA TRP A 78 -7.00 1.86 0.35
C TRP A 78 -5.54 1.42 0.21
N GLU A 79 -5.30 0.26 -0.39
CA GLU A 79 -3.96 -0.26 -0.63
C GLU A 79 -3.13 0.62 -1.57
N SER A 80 -3.78 1.20 -2.59
CA SER A 80 -3.12 2.15 -3.49
C SER A 80 -2.88 3.50 -2.83
N GLU A 81 -3.82 3.97 -2.03
CA GLU A 81 -3.65 5.22 -1.30
C GLU A 81 -2.57 5.11 -0.22
N ALA A 82 -2.45 3.94 0.40
CA ALA A 82 -1.36 3.63 1.33
C ALA A 82 -0.01 3.39 0.62
N GLY A 83 0.05 3.45 -0.71
CA GLY A 83 1.26 3.19 -1.47
C GLY A 83 1.71 1.72 -1.47
N TRP A 84 0.86 0.81 -1.05
CA TRP A 84 1.19 -0.62 -1.01
C TRP A 84 1.13 -1.28 -2.37
N THR A 85 0.29 -0.76 -3.26
CA THR A 85 0.17 -1.23 -4.63
C THR A 85 0.19 -0.06 -5.60
N LEU A 86 0.71 -0.29 -6.81
CA LEU A 86 0.71 0.71 -7.88
C LEU A 86 -0.54 0.51 -8.74
N ARG A 87 -1.61 1.20 -8.42
CA ARG A 87 -2.86 1.20 -9.18
C ARG A 87 -3.34 2.62 -9.44
N SER A 88 -4.10 2.80 -10.51
CA SER A 88 -4.83 4.04 -10.71
C SER A 88 -5.81 4.25 -9.56
N ILE A 89 -5.77 5.41 -8.94
CA ILE A 89 -6.70 5.79 -7.90
C ILE A 89 -7.88 6.47 -8.59
N GLU A 90 -9.02 5.78 -8.63
CA GLU A 90 -10.27 6.42 -8.98
C GLU A 90 -10.73 7.26 -7.80
N ARG A 91 -10.49 8.57 -7.88
CA ARG A 91 -10.82 9.53 -6.82
C ARG A 91 -12.34 9.81 -6.68
N ASN A 92 -13.12 9.35 -7.63
CA ASN A 92 -14.54 9.72 -7.77
C ASN A 92 -15.51 8.63 -7.30
N GLY A 93 -15.05 7.60 -6.60
CA GLY A 93 -15.94 6.64 -5.98
C GLY A 93 -16.77 7.31 -4.89
N ALA A 94 -18.05 7.52 -5.13
CA ALA A 94 -18.97 7.86 -4.06
C ALA A 94 -18.88 6.78 -3.00
N PHE A 95 -18.52 7.16 -1.78
CA PHE A 95 -18.67 6.25 -0.66
C PHE A 95 -20.17 5.96 -0.50
N PRO A 96 -20.58 4.68 -0.46
CA PRO A 96 -21.97 4.39 -0.13
C PRO A 96 -22.29 5.08 1.20
N THR A 97 -23.46 5.69 1.27
CA THR A 97 -23.94 6.31 2.52
C THR A 97 -24.03 5.20 3.57
N GLN A 98 -23.18 5.28 4.58
CA GLN A 98 -23.09 4.26 5.62
C GLN A 98 -23.86 4.73 6.85
N ASP A 99 -24.48 3.78 7.55
CA ASP A 99 -25.03 4.04 8.89
C ASP A 99 -23.89 4.53 9.80
N LYS A 100 -24.11 5.59 10.55
CA LYS A 100 -23.14 6.10 11.53
C LYS A 100 -22.64 5.03 12.49
N LYS A 101 -23.45 4.01 12.76
CA LYS A 101 -23.06 2.82 13.58
C LYS A 101 -21.99 1.96 12.94
N ALA A 102 -21.69 2.14 11.65
CA ALA A 102 -20.63 1.43 10.95
C ALA A 102 -19.25 2.08 11.14
N PHE A 103 -19.19 3.25 11.76
CA PHE A 103 -17.96 4.00 11.99
C PHE A 103 -17.63 4.07 13.48
N ILE A 104 -16.36 4.19 13.77
CA ILE A 104 -15.85 4.51 15.11
C ILE A 104 -15.54 6.01 15.08
N ASP A 105 -16.13 6.76 15.99
CA ASP A 105 -15.84 8.20 16.12
C ASP A 105 -14.37 8.40 16.55
N ILE A 106 -13.75 9.47 16.08
CA ILE A 106 -12.33 9.72 16.34
C ILE A 106 -11.98 9.87 17.82
N ASP A 107 -12.91 10.38 18.61
CA ASP A 107 -12.79 10.52 20.06
C ASP A 107 -12.84 9.17 20.82
N GLN A 108 -13.26 8.11 20.15
CA GLN A 108 -13.21 6.74 20.65
C GLN A 108 -11.89 6.02 20.33
N ILE A 109 -11.01 6.67 19.59
CA ILE A 109 -9.68 6.13 19.25
C ILE A 109 -8.69 6.59 20.32
N GLN A 110 -7.99 5.63 20.91
CA GLN A 110 -6.98 5.89 21.94
C GLN A 110 -5.61 5.46 21.45
N ASP A 111 -4.64 6.34 21.56
CA ASP A 111 -3.24 5.98 21.39
C ASP A 111 -2.72 5.35 22.68
N ILE A 112 -2.39 4.08 22.58
CA ILE A 112 -1.86 3.27 23.69
C ILE A 112 -0.40 2.88 23.46
N SER A 113 0.30 3.55 22.55
CA SER A 113 1.70 3.27 22.20
C SER A 113 2.64 3.37 23.39
N SER A 114 2.37 4.25 24.34
CA SER A 114 3.17 4.42 25.56
C SER A 114 3.13 3.20 26.50
N PHE A 115 2.17 2.30 26.33
CA PHE A 115 2.09 1.05 27.10
C PHE A 115 2.82 -0.11 26.43
N MET A 116 3.40 0.11 25.25
CA MET A 116 4.19 -0.90 24.55
C MET A 116 5.66 -0.78 24.94
N ASP A 117 6.25 -1.91 25.33
CA ASP A 117 7.67 -1.97 25.63
C ASP A 117 8.53 -2.08 24.36
N LYS A 118 9.86 -2.00 24.54
CA LYS A 118 10.84 -2.10 23.43
C LYS A 118 10.80 -3.43 22.68
N ASP A 119 10.29 -4.48 23.30
CA ASP A 119 10.18 -5.81 22.72
C ASP A 119 8.82 -6.00 22.01
N GLY A 120 7.97 -4.97 22.05
CA GLY A 120 6.66 -4.93 21.41
C GLY A 120 5.55 -5.58 22.20
N ASN A 121 5.73 -5.84 23.50
CA ASN A 121 4.67 -6.32 24.37
C ASN A 121 3.83 -5.14 24.85
N LEU A 122 2.51 -5.31 24.80
CA LEU A 122 1.57 -4.29 25.23
C LEU A 122 1.12 -4.59 26.68
N ASN A 123 1.49 -3.72 27.61
CA ASN A 123 1.12 -3.77 29.03
C ASN A 123 0.05 -2.73 29.33
N TRP A 124 -1.16 -2.95 28.84
CA TRP A 124 -2.28 -2.04 28.99
C TRP A 124 -3.43 -2.68 29.76
N THR A 125 -3.93 -2.01 30.79
CA THR A 125 -5.13 -2.44 31.52
C THR A 125 -6.35 -2.08 30.69
N VAL A 126 -6.99 -3.09 30.11
CA VAL A 126 -8.13 -2.91 29.19
C VAL A 126 -9.35 -2.43 29.99
N PRO A 127 -9.92 -1.25 29.69
CA PRO A 127 -11.19 -0.82 30.30
C PRO A 127 -12.35 -1.73 29.90
N ALA A 128 -13.43 -1.70 30.68
CA ALA A 128 -14.63 -2.47 30.36
C ALA A 128 -15.17 -2.09 28.98
N GLY A 129 -15.53 -3.08 28.15
CA GLY A 129 -16.06 -2.88 26.81
C GLY A 129 -15.50 -3.85 25.77
N LYS A 130 -15.79 -3.58 24.51
CA LYS A 130 -15.23 -4.32 23.37
C LYS A 130 -14.20 -3.43 22.68
N TRP A 131 -13.00 -3.93 22.56
CA TRP A 131 -11.88 -3.20 22.00
C TRP A 131 -11.32 -3.91 20.77
N THR A 132 -10.89 -3.12 19.81
CA THR A 132 -10.06 -3.59 18.72
C THR A 132 -8.71 -2.89 18.82
N ILE A 133 -7.66 -3.68 19.01
CA ILE A 133 -6.30 -3.17 19.10
C ILE A 133 -5.67 -3.25 17.71
N LEU A 134 -5.21 -2.12 17.20
CA LEU A 134 -4.46 -2.03 15.95
C LEU A 134 -2.99 -1.80 16.29
N ARG A 135 -2.11 -2.67 15.81
CA ARG A 135 -0.67 -2.45 15.83
C ARG A 135 -0.24 -2.01 14.44
N ILE A 136 0.22 -0.79 14.34
CA ILE A 136 0.69 -0.18 13.09
C ILE A 136 2.18 0.05 13.22
N GLY A 137 2.94 -0.22 12.17
CA GLY A 137 4.38 -0.03 12.13
C GLY A 137 4.89 -0.01 10.70
N HIS A 138 6.18 0.22 10.57
CA HIS A 138 6.87 0.16 9.30
C HIS A 138 8.04 -0.82 9.39
N VAL A 139 8.43 -1.34 8.25
CA VAL A 139 9.57 -2.23 8.09
C VAL A 139 10.37 -1.79 6.87
N ASN A 140 11.59 -2.28 6.76
CA ASN A 140 12.38 -2.09 5.55
C ASN A 140 11.60 -2.58 4.32
N THR A 141 11.68 -1.84 3.20
CA THR A 141 10.99 -2.20 1.95
C THR A 141 11.44 -3.55 1.38
N GLY A 142 12.60 -4.05 1.80
CA GLY A 142 13.19 -5.26 1.26
C GLY A 142 13.78 -5.07 -0.14
N GLN A 143 13.82 -3.85 -0.65
CA GLN A 143 14.32 -3.56 -1.98
C GLN A 143 15.85 -3.36 -1.96
N LYS A 144 16.49 -3.87 -2.98
CA LYS A 144 17.91 -3.65 -3.26
C LYS A 144 18.08 -2.86 -4.53
N ASN A 145 19.16 -2.11 -4.61
CA ASN A 145 19.52 -1.38 -5.82
C ASN A 145 19.74 -2.34 -7.00
N SER A 146 19.25 -1.96 -8.17
CA SER A 146 19.36 -2.75 -9.40
C SER A 146 19.26 -1.82 -10.62
N PRO A 147 20.08 -2.02 -11.66
CA PRO A 147 21.15 -3.00 -11.75
C PRO A 147 22.39 -2.61 -10.94
N ALA A 148 23.03 -3.58 -10.29
CA ALA A 148 24.27 -3.37 -9.56
C ALA A 148 25.14 -4.63 -9.61
N PRO A 149 26.49 -4.51 -9.64
CA PRO A 149 27.37 -5.65 -9.47
C PRO A 149 27.25 -6.22 -8.04
N PRO A 150 27.64 -7.49 -7.80
CA PRO A 150 27.48 -8.10 -6.48
C PRO A 150 28.08 -7.26 -5.33
N GLU A 151 29.23 -6.66 -5.57
CA GLU A 151 29.96 -5.83 -4.58
C GLU A 151 29.28 -4.49 -4.31
N GLY A 152 28.46 -4.01 -5.26
CA GLY A 152 27.70 -2.77 -5.15
C GLY A 152 26.25 -2.98 -4.75
N THR A 153 25.82 -4.25 -4.56
CA THR A 153 24.45 -4.54 -4.20
C THR A 153 24.18 -4.25 -2.72
N GLY A 154 23.24 -3.38 -2.43
CA GLY A 154 22.82 -3.02 -1.09
C GLY A 154 21.34 -2.65 -1.01
N TRP A 155 20.90 -2.28 0.16
CA TRP A 155 19.55 -1.79 0.34
C TRP A 155 19.37 -0.44 -0.36
N GLU A 156 18.20 -0.23 -0.93
CA GLU A 156 17.79 1.09 -1.43
C GLU A 156 17.87 2.12 -0.31
N CYS A 157 18.42 3.29 -0.64
CA CYS A 157 18.54 4.36 0.35
C CYS A 157 17.18 4.96 0.71
N ASN A 158 17.11 5.56 1.90
CA ASN A 158 15.92 6.31 2.32
C ASN A 158 15.79 7.61 1.51
N LYS A 159 14.85 7.64 0.58
CA LYS A 159 14.65 8.77 -0.35
C LYS A 159 13.90 9.95 0.27
N PHE A 160 13.35 9.78 1.47
CA PHE A 160 12.68 10.85 2.23
C PHE A 160 13.58 11.48 3.30
N ALA A 161 14.84 11.04 3.41
CA ALA A 161 15.79 11.59 4.37
C ALA A 161 17.05 12.10 3.66
N PRO A 162 17.56 13.29 4.01
CA PRO A 162 18.82 13.81 3.46
C PRO A 162 19.98 12.83 3.61
N SER A 163 20.06 12.14 4.74
CA SER A 163 21.09 11.13 5.02
C SER A 163 21.13 9.99 4.00
N GLY A 164 19.97 9.65 3.39
CA GLY A 164 19.93 8.66 2.31
C GLY A 164 20.61 9.16 1.04
N ALA A 165 20.37 10.42 0.66
CA ALA A 165 21.01 11.05 -0.48
C ALA A 165 22.53 11.26 -0.24
N GLU A 166 22.91 11.69 0.97
CA GLU A 166 24.30 11.84 1.38
C GLU A 166 25.04 10.50 1.31
N ALA A 167 24.47 9.44 1.87
CA ALA A 167 25.08 8.11 1.83
C ALA A 167 25.25 7.60 0.39
N GLN A 168 24.28 7.84 -0.49
CA GLN A 168 24.35 7.49 -1.90
C GLN A 168 25.45 8.28 -2.62
N PHE A 169 25.52 9.60 -2.37
CA PHE A 169 26.55 10.47 -2.95
C PHE A 169 27.95 10.05 -2.48
N ASP A 170 28.16 9.93 -1.18
CA ASP A 170 29.44 9.58 -0.59
C ASP A 170 29.91 8.18 -0.98
N GLY A 171 28.95 7.26 -1.16
CA GLY A 171 29.25 5.89 -1.56
C GLY A 171 29.73 5.75 -3.01
N TYR A 172 29.40 6.66 -3.89
CA TYR A 172 29.71 6.59 -5.33
C TYR A 172 30.40 7.84 -5.87
N ILE A 173 29.65 8.89 -6.18
CA ILE A 173 30.19 10.11 -6.84
C ILE A 173 31.23 10.81 -5.95
N GLY A 174 30.95 10.92 -4.67
CA GLY A 174 31.88 11.50 -3.69
C GLY A 174 33.23 10.78 -3.64
N ARG A 175 33.21 9.44 -3.76
CA ARG A 175 34.45 8.65 -3.86
C ARG A 175 35.20 8.92 -5.15
N LEU A 176 34.51 9.01 -6.28
CA LEU A 176 35.13 9.33 -7.57
C LEU A 176 35.82 10.70 -7.53
N ILE A 177 35.12 11.70 -7.00
CA ILE A 177 35.67 13.04 -6.83
C ILE A 177 36.93 13.00 -5.92
N LYS A 178 36.83 12.39 -4.74
CA LYS A 178 37.90 12.30 -3.77
C LYS A 178 39.13 11.56 -4.29
N ASN A 179 38.93 10.46 -5.02
CA ASN A 179 40.02 9.59 -5.48
C ASN A 179 40.72 10.14 -6.73
N ASN A 180 40.05 10.94 -7.53
CA ASN A 180 40.59 11.43 -8.80
C ASN A 180 41.07 12.89 -8.74
N GLY A 181 40.88 13.58 -7.64
CA GLY A 181 41.44 14.93 -7.37
C GLY A 181 41.18 15.89 -8.54
N VAL A 182 42.27 16.35 -9.18
CA VAL A 182 42.21 17.29 -10.32
C VAL A 182 41.42 16.80 -11.53
N LEU A 183 41.22 15.49 -11.71
CA LEU A 183 40.35 14.98 -12.78
C LEU A 183 38.88 15.24 -12.51
N ALA A 184 38.51 15.44 -11.26
CA ALA A 184 37.17 15.89 -10.89
C ALA A 184 36.98 17.38 -11.12
N ASP A 185 38.08 18.13 -11.07
CA ASP A 185 38.09 19.59 -11.16
C ASP A 185 37.87 20.02 -12.63
N GLY A 186 36.66 20.40 -12.96
CA GLY A 186 36.26 20.86 -14.29
C GLY A 186 35.94 19.79 -15.34
N LEU A 187 36.15 18.49 -15.03
CA LEU A 187 35.73 17.40 -15.93
C LEU A 187 34.35 16.85 -15.58
N LEU A 188 34.02 16.80 -14.29
CA LEU A 188 32.69 16.43 -13.85
C LEU A 188 31.80 17.69 -13.82
N ASN A 189 31.10 17.95 -14.91
CA ASN A 189 30.30 19.15 -15.10
C ASN A 189 28.78 18.88 -15.19
N GLY A 190 28.36 17.63 -15.02
CA GLY A 190 26.97 17.26 -15.04
C GLY A 190 26.70 15.93 -14.36
N MET A 191 25.51 15.77 -13.87
CA MET A 191 25.00 14.55 -13.28
C MET A 191 23.58 14.32 -13.77
N LEU A 192 23.24 13.09 -14.12
CA LEU A 192 21.89 12.68 -14.44
C LEU A 192 21.28 12.00 -13.22
N ILE A 193 20.13 12.47 -12.79
CA ILE A 193 19.24 11.80 -11.84
C ILE A 193 17.98 11.47 -12.61
N ASP A 194 17.69 10.19 -12.73
CA ASP A 194 16.56 9.70 -13.49
C ASP A 194 15.46 9.14 -12.55
N SER A 195 14.67 8.28 -13.09
CA SER A 195 13.40 7.76 -12.58
C SER A 195 13.47 7.18 -11.16
N TRP A 196 12.35 7.25 -10.48
CA TRP A 196 12.13 6.47 -9.27
C TRP A 196 11.63 5.06 -9.64
N GLU A 197 12.52 4.07 -9.67
CA GLU A 197 12.20 2.71 -10.13
C GLU A 197 12.29 1.63 -9.05
N CYS A 198 12.45 2.01 -7.80
CA CYS A 198 12.69 1.11 -6.67
C CYS A 198 11.45 0.88 -5.82
N TYR A 199 10.31 0.69 -6.46
CA TYR A 199 9.00 0.48 -5.81
C TYR A 199 8.59 1.66 -4.91
N THR A 200 7.68 1.41 -3.98
CA THR A 200 7.10 2.45 -3.15
C THR A 200 7.75 2.45 -1.77
N GLN A 201 8.32 3.58 -1.40
CA GLN A 201 8.64 3.90 -0.01
C GLN A 201 7.52 4.78 0.54
N THR A 202 6.94 4.43 1.68
CA THR A 202 5.77 5.10 2.26
C THR A 202 6.05 5.72 3.62
N TRP A 203 7.23 5.50 4.19
CA TRP A 203 7.57 5.96 5.52
C TRP A 203 9.02 6.36 5.66
N THR A 204 9.27 7.27 6.60
CA THR A 204 10.59 7.65 7.11
C THR A 204 10.45 8.13 8.55
N ASP A 205 11.54 8.21 9.31
CA ASP A 205 11.52 8.54 10.74
C ASP A 205 10.83 9.88 11.05
N ASN A 206 10.95 10.87 10.17
CA ASN A 206 10.31 12.17 10.35
C ASN A 206 8.93 12.30 9.69
N MET A 207 8.35 11.23 9.15
CA MET A 207 7.12 11.27 8.37
C MET A 207 5.95 11.89 9.14
N GLU A 208 5.81 11.55 10.42
CA GLU A 208 4.70 12.06 11.24
C GLU A 208 4.75 13.59 11.40
N ASN A 209 5.93 14.14 11.60
CA ASN A 209 6.11 15.59 11.72
C ASN A 209 5.85 16.29 10.39
N GLU A 210 6.33 15.73 9.29
CA GLU A 210 6.10 16.29 7.96
C GLU A 210 4.63 16.19 7.55
N PHE A 211 3.94 15.14 7.95
CA PHE A 211 2.51 14.99 7.69
C PHE A 211 1.66 16.00 8.47
N LYS A 212 2.07 16.37 9.69
CA LYS A 212 1.38 17.35 10.53
C LYS A 212 1.66 18.80 10.13
N ARG A 213 2.65 19.05 9.28
CA ARG A 213 3.07 20.38 8.82
C ARG A 213 2.16 20.94 7.73
#